data_f0ad00893949e97e8448d34e486b738c
#
_entry.id   f0ad00893949e97e8448d34e486b738c
#
_cell.length_a   1.000
_cell.length_b   1.000
_cell.length_c   1.000
_cell.angle_alpha   90.00
_cell.angle_beta   90.00
_cell.angle_gamma   90.00
#
_symmetry.space_group_name_H-M   'P 1'
#
loop_
_entity.id
_entity.type
_entity.pdbx_description
1 polymer ?
#
loop_
_entity_poly.entity_id
_entity_poly.type
_entity_poly.pdbx_seq_one_letter_code
_entity_poly.pdbx_strand_id
1 'polypeptide(L)'
;KHYLRVSRPSTLITCDAPDFNLPRCAYAKSLGIPAIHIVSPSVWAWRRHRIPTIAKQLDRLLCVFPFEPELYANTGLRCDFIGHPLVADIQFNPDPADARRALHLPMSGPILGILPGSRSAEVKRLLPLFLQVFDRLLDENPDLVGVIPAASDALYAEIQSKVAGRPCRVVFGQSRQVMAASTAVLLASGTAALESVLTGR
;
A
#
# COMPACT_ATOMS: atom_id res chain seq x y z
N LYS A 1 -24.77 10.78 9.56
CA LYS A 1 -25.15 12.04 10.21
C LYS A 1 -26.27 11.85 11.21
N HIS A 2 -27.39 11.19 10.85
CA HIS A 2 -28.51 10.93 11.74
C HIS A 2 -28.06 10.27 13.06
N TYR A 3 -27.26 9.21 13.00
CA TYR A 3 -26.71 8.53 14.18
C TYR A 3 -25.95 9.49 15.10
N LEU A 4 -25.03 10.30 14.60
CA LEU A 4 -24.26 11.25 15.42
C LEU A 4 -25.14 12.27 16.13
N ARG A 5 -26.25 12.68 15.51
CA ARG A 5 -27.20 13.62 16.12
C ARG A 5 -28.00 12.98 17.25
N VAL A 6 -28.37 11.71 17.10
CA VAL A 6 -29.23 10.98 18.06
C VAL A 6 -28.42 10.44 19.22
N SER A 7 -27.35 9.69 18.91
CA SER A 7 -26.57 8.97 19.95
C SER A 7 -25.56 9.85 20.68
N ARG A 8 -25.19 11.02 20.13
CA ARG A 8 -24.24 11.96 20.73
C ARG A 8 -23.02 11.27 21.35
N PRO A 9 -22.21 10.51 20.59
CA PRO A 9 -21.05 9.85 21.13
C PRO A 9 -20.06 10.88 21.72
N SER A 10 -19.26 10.48 22.69
CA SER A 10 -18.24 11.33 23.31
C SER A 10 -17.12 11.73 22.35
N THR A 11 -16.87 10.94 21.31
CA THR A 11 -15.81 11.18 20.32
C THR A 11 -16.16 10.43 19.04
N LEU A 12 -15.83 11.01 17.88
CA LEU A 12 -15.83 10.35 16.58
C LEU A 12 -14.39 10.04 16.17
N ILE A 13 -14.07 8.76 16.00
CA ILE A 13 -12.80 8.32 15.45
C ILE A 13 -13.04 7.77 14.03
N THR A 14 -12.27 8.25 13.06
CA THR A 14 -12.33 7.81 11.67
C THR A 14 -10.94 7.40 11.19
N CYS A 15 -10.88 6.51 10.20
CA CYS A 15 -9.62 6.02 9.65
C CYS A 15 -9.67 6.05 8.13
N ASP A 16 -8.63 6.61 7.50
CA ASP A 16 -8.46 6.68 6.04
C ASP A 16 -9.70 7.21 5.27
N ALA A 17 -9.84 6.93 3.98
CA ALA A 17 -10.96 7.36 3.12
C ALA A 17 -11.38 8.83 3.36
N PRO A 18 -10.49 9.81 3.18
CA PRO A 18 -10.69 11.19 3.63
C PRO A 18 -11.90 11.86 2.98
N ASP A 19 -12.20 11.56 1.72
CA ASP A 19 -13.36 12.17 1.03
C ASP A 19 -14.70 11.68 1.60
N PHE A 20 -14.70 10.48 2.21
CA PHE A 20 -15.85 9.97 2.96
C PHE A 20 -15.87 10.49 4.40
N ASN A 21 -14.75 10.44 5.10
CA ASN A 21 -14.67 10.65 6.54
C ASN A 21 -14.62 12.13 6.96
N LEU A 22 -13.84 12.97 6.28
CA LEU A 22 -13.67 14.37 6.68
C LEU A 22 -14.98 15.19 6.73
N PRO A 23 -15.92 15.05 5.78
CA PRO A 23 -17.22 15.71 5.90
C PRO A 23 -18.05 15.23 7.11
N ARG A 24 -17.79 14.04 7.62
CA ARG A 24 -18.44 13.49 8.82
C ARG A 24 -17.81 14.02 10.08
N CYS A 25 -16.48 14.15 10.08
CA CYS A 25 -15.75 14.82 11.15
C CYS A 25 -16.18 16.28 11.30
N ALA A 26 -16.28 17.03 10.21
CA ALA A 26 -16.78 18.40 10.23
C ALA A 26 -18.20 18.49 10.82
N TYR A 27 -19.07 17.55 10.45
CA TYR A 27 -20.43 17.49 11.00
C TYR A 27 -20.43 17.12 12.50
N ALA A 28 -19.58 16.19 12.96
CA ALA A 28 -19.44 15.87 14.37
C ALA A 28 -19.00 17.09 15.17
N LYS A 29 -18.00 17.83 14.70
CA LYS A 29 -17.55 19.08 15.31
C LYS A 29 -18.68 20.12 15.42
N SER A 30 -19.53 20.26 14.39
CA SER A 30 -20.67 21.18 14.44
C SER A 30 -21.72 20.81 15.51
N LEU A 31 -21.67 19.57 16.00
CA LEU A 31 -22.49 19.07 17.11
C LEU A 31 -21.76 19.13 18.46
N GLY A 32 -20.53 19.64 18.51
CA GLY A 32 -19.70 19.64 19.72
C GLY A 32 -19.07 18.27 20.04
N ILE A 33 -19.05 17.34 19.09
CA ILE A 33 -18.45 16.01 19.23
C ILE A 33 -17.00 16.08 18.72
N PRO A 34 -15.98 15.83 19.57
CA PRO A 34 -14.58 15.79 19.14
C PRO A 34 -14.36 14.79 18.00
N ALA A 35 -13.60 15.20 16.97
CA ALA A 35 -13.33 14.40 15.79
C ALA A 35 -11.83 14.12 15.64
N ILE A 36 -11.47 12.84 15.70
CA ILE A 36 -10.11 12.33 15.52
C ILE A 36 -10.05 11.58 14.19
N HIS A 37 -9.03 11.86 13.38
CA HIS A 37 -8.82 11.14 12.14
C HIS A 37 -7.45 10.44 12.16
N ILE A 38 -7.42 9.19 11.73
CA ILE A 38 -6.21 8.37 11.62
C ILE A 38 -5.87 8.25 10.13
N VAL A 39 -4.61 8.36 9.77
CA VAL A 39 -4.04 8.43 8.42
C VAL A 39 -4.30 9.79 7.77
N SER A 40 -3.25 10.61 7.71
CA SER A 40 -3.30 11.89 7.01
C SER A 40 -3.61 11.70 5.52
N PRO A 41 -4.52 12.50 4.94
CA PRO A 41 -4.64 12.54 3.49
C PRO A 41 -3.31 12.90 2.84
N SER A 42 -2.98 12.29 1.69
CA SER A 42 -1.71 12.50 0.98
C SER A 42 -1.62 13.90 0.32
N VAL A 43 -1.91 14.94 1.09
CA VAL A 43 -1.89 16.35 0.65
C VAL A 43 -0.49 16.84 0.30
N TRP A 44 0.55 16.20 0.83
CA TRP A 44 1.95 16.49 0.55
C TRP A 44 2.32 16.23 -0.92
N ALA A 45 1.66 15.25 -1.56
CA ALA A 45 1.95 14.88 -2.94
C ALA A 45 1.36 15.86 -3.95
N TRP A 46 0.14 16.39 -3.76
CA TRP A 46 -0.55 17.10 -4.85
C TRP A 46 -1.68 18.07 -4.45
N ARG A 47 -2.15 18.11 -3.18
CA ARG A 47 -3.31 18.91 -2.75
C ARG A 47 -3.06 19.72 -1.48
N ARG A 48 -1.90 20.35 -1.35
CA ARG A 48 -1.52 21.14 -0.15
C ARG A 48 -2.54 22.24 0.20
N HIS A 49 -3.24 22.79 -0.77
CA HIS A 49 -4.28 23.80 -0.56
C HIS A 49 -5.45 23.30 0.32
N ARG A 50 -5.62 21.97 0.48
CA ARG A 50 -6.64 21.37 1.36
C ARG A 50 -6.29 21.41 2.85
N ILE A 51 -5.04 21.64 3.20
CA ILE A 51 -4.55 21.59 4.59
C ILE A 51 -5.39 22.49 5.52
N PRO A 52 -5.65 23.77 5.22
CA PRO A 52 -6.46 24.61 6.11
C PRO A 52 -7.90 24.12 6.28
N THR A 53 -8.48 23.54 5.24
CA THR A 53 -9.82 22.96 5.28
C THR A 53 -9.87 21.72 6.15
N ILE A 54 -8.90 20.82 6.00
CA ILE A 54 -8.77 19.59 6.81
C ILE A 54 -8.59 19.97 8.28
N ALA A 55 -7.72 20.94 8.57
CA ALA A 55 -7.48 21.41 9.93
C ALA A 55 -8.76 21.90 10.64
N LYS A 56 -9.64 22.58 9.91
CA LYS A 56 -10.93 23.05 10.47
C LYS A 56 -11.90 21.89 10.75
N GLN A 57 -11.76 20.77 10.07
CA GLN A 57 -12.67 19.62 10.16
C GLN A 57 -12.34 18.65 11.29
N LEU A 58 -11.15 18.75 11.88
CA LEU A 58 -10.62 17.82 12.88
C LEU A 58 -10.25 18.54 14.18
N ASP A 59 -10.23 17.82 15.27
CA ASP A 59 -9.64 18.24 16.53
C ASP A 59 -8.27 17.60 16.74
N ARG A 60 -8.05 16.41 16.17
CA ARG A 60 -6.76 15.73 16.19
C ARG A 60 -6.57 14.89 14.94
N LEU A 61 -5.34 14.89 14.43
CA LEU A 61 -4.92 14.04 13.32
C LEU A 61 -3.78 13.12 13.79
N LEU A 62 -3.94 11.82 13.58
CA LEU A 62 -2.93 10.82 13.87
C LEU A 62 -2.26 10.40 12.56
N CYS A 63 -1.01 10.81 12.41
CA CYS A 63 -0.23 10.66 11.18
C CYS A 63 0.58 9.36 11.19
N VAL A 64 0.70 8.72 10.03
CA VAL A 64 1.45 7.46 9.88
C VAL A 64 2.85 7.65 9.30
N PHE A 65 3.16 8.84 8.78
CA PHE A 65 4.51 9.21 8.35
C PHE A 65 5.09 10.34 9.21
N PRO A 66 6.41 10.30 9.54
CA PRO A 66 7.01 11.23 10.49
C PRO A 66 7.05 12.69 10.01
N PHE A 67 6.99 12.94 8.70
CA PHE A 67 7.01 14.29 8.11
C PHE A 67 5.61 14.93 8.03
N GLU A 68 4.53 14.18 8.22
CA GLU A 68 3.16 14.69 8.03
C GLU A 68 2.74 15.73 9.08
N PRO A 69 3.07 15.61 10.39
CA PRO A 69 2.72 16.63 11.38
C PRO A 69 3.20 18.04 11.02
N GLU A 70 4.39 18.16 10.43
CA GLU A 70 4.97 19.44 10.03
C GLU A 70 4.12 20.18 8.99
N LEU A 71 3.41 19.45 8.13
CA LEU A 71 2.51 20.05 7.13
C LEU A 71 1.36 20.85 7.77
N TYR A 72 0.99 20.51 8.99
CA TYR A 72 -0.12 21.13 9.71
C TYR A 72 0.33 22.09 10.83
N ALA A 73 1.65 22.30 11.03
CA ALA A 73 2.21 23.08 12.14
C ALA A 73 1.60 24.49 12.27
N ASN A 74 1.29 25.16 11.14
CA ASN A 74 0.76 26.52 11.12
C ASN A 74 -0.78 26.58 11.08
N THR A 75 -1.48 25.50 11.36
CA THR A 75 -2.94 25.45 11.24
C THR A 75 -3.68 25.42 12.57
N GLY A 76 -2.97 25.24 13.67
CA GLY A 76 -3.55 25.01 15.00
C GLY A 76 -4.15 23.62 15.21
N LEU A 77 -4.13 22.72 14.19
CA LEU A 77 -4.57 21.34 14.33
C LEU A 77 -3.50 20.54 15.10
N ARG A 78 -3.90 19.84 16.15
CA ARG A 78 -3.00 18.91 16.83
C ARG A 78 -2.76 17.67 15.95
N CYS A 79 -1.49 17.47 15.56
CA CYS A 79 -1.06 16.34 14.76
C CYS A 79 0.00 15.54 15.51
N ASP A 80 -0.17 14.23 15.61
CA ASP A 80 0.78 13.35 16.29
C ASP A 80 1.21 12.23 15.33
N PHE A 81 2.50 11.97 15.25
CA PHE A 81 3.01 10.80 14.55
C PHE A 81 2.85 9.55 15.44
N ILE A 82 2.17 8.54 14.93
CA ILE A 82 1.88 7.30 15.67
C ILE A 82 2.60 6.07 15.08
N GLY A 83 3.35 6.23 13.99
CA GLY A 83 3.95 5.12 13.24
C GLY A 83 2.98 4.50 12.24
N HIS A 84 3.54 3.76 11.29
CA HIS A 84 2.74 3.06 10.29
C HIS A 84 2.46 1.62 10.77
N PRO A 85 1.20 1.13 10.76
CA PRO A 85 0.85 -0.21 11.26
C PRO A 85 1.66 -1.34 10.61
N LEU A 86 1.97 -1.22 9.30
CA LEU A 86 2.76 -2.22 8.58
C LEU A 86 4.14 -2.47 9.19
N VAL A 87 4.72 -1.50 9.89
CA VAL A 87 6.05 -1.66 10.53
C VAL A 87 6.03 -2.72 11.62
N ALA A 88 4.89 -2.89 12.30
CA ALA A 88 4.73 -3.92 13.32
C ALA A 88 4.54 -5.33 12.73
N ASP A 89 4.01 -5.41 11.50
CA ASP A 89 3.60 -6.68 10.87
C ASP A 89 4.62 -7.23 9.87
N ILE A 90 5.63 -6.44 9.48
CA ILE A 90 6.60 -6.82 8.45
C ILE A 90 7.95 -7.04 9.09
N GLN A 91 8.53 -8.22 8.84
CA GLN A 91 9.91 -8.50 9.19
C GLN A 91 10.83 -7.65 8.30
N PHE A 92 11.69 -6.85 8.93
CA PHE A 92 12.72 -6.09 8.22
C PHE A 92 13.80 -7.01 7.67
N ASN A 93 14.19 -6.81 6.41
CA ASN A 93 15.25 -7.54 5.72
C ASN A 93 15.17 -9.07 5.97
N PRO A 94 14.04 -9.73 5.64
CA PRO A 94 13.94 -11.19 5.77
C PRO A 94 15.01 -11.87 4.90
N ASP A 95 15.48 -13.05 5.34
CA ASP A 95 16.43 -13.82 4.55
C ASP A 95 15.81 -14.25 3.21
N PRO A 96 16.38 -13.82 2.06
CA PRO A 96 15.88 -14.22 0.75
C PRO A 96 15.87 -15.74 0.54
N ALA A 97 16.82 -16.45 1.15
CA ALA A 97 16.93 -17.90 1.01
C ALA A 97 15.74 -18.62 1.64
N ASP A 98 15.25 -18.14 2.80
CA ASP A 98 14.06 -18.71 3.44
C ASP A 98 12.81 -18.48 2.58
N ALA A 99 12.65 -17.28 2.04
CA ALA A 99 11.54 -16.95 1.17
C ALA A 99 11.60 -17.76 -0.16
N ARG A 100 12.79 -17.95 -0.74
CA ARG A 100 12.97 -18.76 -1.93
C ARG A 100 12.62 -20.23 -1.67
N ARG A 101 13.04 -20.79 -0.52
CA ARG A 101 12.66 -22.16 -0.11
C ARG A 101 11.15 -22.29 0.05
N ALA A 102 10.53 -21.37 0.76
CA ALA A 102 9.06 -21.38 1.00
C ALA A 102 8.26 -21.30 -0.30
N LEU A 103 8.75 -20.57 -1.29
CA LEU A 103 8.13 -20.42 -2.60
C LEU A 103 8.60 -21.47 -3.63
N HIS A 104 9.48 -22.42 -3.25
CA HIS A 104 10.12 -23.41 -4.13
C HIS A 104 10.75 -22.74 -5.38
N LEU A 105 11.49 -21.67 -5.17
CA LEU A 105 12.20 -20.92 -6.21
C LEU A 105 13.67 -21.35 -6.30
N PRO A 106 14.37 -21.02 -7.41
CA PRO A 106 15.81 -21.24 -7.50
C PRO A 106 16.56 -20.54 -6.37
N MET A 107 17.51 -21.24 -5.77
CA MET A 107 18.32 -20.72 -4.66
C MET A 107 19.40 -19.74 -5.13
N SER A 108 19.74 -19.75 -6.41
CA SER A 108 20.69 -18.86 -7.07
C SER A 108 20.05 -18.20 -8.29
N GLY A 109 20.70 -17.18 -8.84
CA GLY A 109 20.21 -16.44 -9.98
C GLY A 109 19.27 -15.28 -9.61
N PRO A 110 18.99 -14.41 -10.60
CA PRO A 110 18.14 -13.24 -10.41
C PRO A 110 16.66 -13.62 -10.40
N ILE A 111 15.90 -13.02 -9.46
CA ILE A 111 14.44 -13.16 -9.36
C ILE A 111 13.82 -11.78 -9.42
N LEU A 112 12.87 -11.57 -10.34
CA LEU A 112 12.05 -10.38 -10.41
C LEU A 112 10.68 -10.65 -9.80
N GLY A 113 10.37 -9.96 -8.69
CA GLY A 113 9.01 -9.89 -8.16
C GLY A 113 8.17 -8.93 -9.01
N ILE A 114 7.04 -9.40 -9.54
CA ILE A 114 6.17 -8.60 -10.41
C ILE A 114 4.82 -8.43 -9.71
N LEU A 115 4.53 -7.23 -9.23
CA LEU A 115 3.34 -6.92 -8.44
C LEU A 115 2.45 -5.89 -9.16
N PRO A 116 1.62 -6.30 -10.12
CA PRO A 116 0.82 -5.39 -10.96
C PRO A 116 -0.37 -4.78 -10.22
N GLY A 117 -0.64 -5.20 -9.01
CA GLY A 117 -1.77 -4.77 -8.19
C GLY A 117 -2.62 -5.92 -7.66
N SER A 118 -3.59 -5.59 -6.81
CA SER A 118 -4.51 -6.56 -6.18
C SER A 118 -5.93 -6.53 -6.78
N ARG A 119 -6.23 -5.56 -7.65
CA ARG A 119 -7.54 -5.40 -8.28
C ARG A 119 -7.48 -5.78 -9.76
N SER A 120 -8.54 -6.41 -10.28
CA SER A 120 -8.60 -6.83 -11.69
C SER A 120 -8.31 -5.71 -12.68
N ALA A 121 -8.83 -4.49 -12.43
CA ALA A 121 -8.55 -3.34 -13.28
C ALA A 121 -7.06 -2.94 -13.30
N GLU A 122 -6.37 -3.03 -12.17
CA GLU A 122 -4.93 -2.76 -12.04
C GLU A 122 -4.14 -3.82 -12.81
N VAL A 123 -4.43 -5.10 -12.55
CA VAL A 123 -3.76 -6.23 -13.21
C VAL A 123 -3.94 -6.18 -14.73
N LYS A 124 -5.16 -5.98 -15.21
CA LYS A 124 -5.45 -5.87 -16.65
C LYS A 124 -4.66 -4.75 -17.34
N ARG A 125 -4.48 -3.63 -16.63
CA ARG A 125 -3.77 -2.46 -17.16
C ARG A 125 -2.25 -2.61 -17.09
N LEU A 126 -1.70 -3.10 -15.99
CA LEU A 126 -0.27 -3.04 -15.69
C LEU A 126 0.47 -4.32 -16.04
N LEU A 127 -0.16 -5.49 -15.87
CA LEU A 127 0.51 -6.76 -16.14
C LEU A 127 1.10 -6.86 -17.57
N PRO A 128 0.38 -6.48 -18.64
CA PRO A 128 0.96 -6.55 -19.99
C PRO A 128 2.23 -5.69 -20.13
N LEU A 129 2.25 -4.53 -19.50
CA LEU A 129 3.40 -3.62 -19.50
C LEU A 129 4.58 -4.19 -18.71
N PHE A 130 4.29 -4.77 -17.55
CA PHE A 130 5.30 -5.38 -16.68
C PHE A 130 5.90 -6.63 -17.34
N LEU A 131 5.10 -7.40 -18.07
CA LEU A 131 5.61 -8.54 -18.85
C LEU A 131 6.51 -8.11 -20.01
N GLN A 132 6.23 -6.99 -20.67
CA GLN A 132 7.13 -6.43 -21.69
C GLN A 132 8.48 -6.02 -21.08
N VAL A 133 8.47 -5.45 -19.89
CA VAL A 133 9.71 -5.14 -19.14
C VAL A 133 10.45 -6.43 -18.80
N PHE A 134 9.72 -7.42 -18.29
CA PHE A 134 10.28 -8.74 -17.97
C PHE A 134 10.93 -9.40 -19.17
N ASP A 135 10.25 -9.43 -20.32
CA ASP A 135 10.77 -10.02 -21.55
C ASP A 135 12.10 -9.37 -21.99
N ARG A 136 12.21 -8.03 -21.92
CA ARG A 136 13.47 -7.32 -22.21
C ARG A 136 14.59 -7.65 -21.22
N LEU A 137 14.27 -7.75 -19.92
CA LEU A 137 15.24 -8.13 -18.90
C LEU A 137 15.68 -9.58 -19.07
N LEU A 138 14.81 -10.46 -19.55
CA LEU A 138 15.10 -11.86 -19.81
C LEU A 138 16.07 -12.01 -20.99
N ASP A 139 15.95 -11.17 -22.03
CA ASP A 139 16.90 -11.15 -23.16
C ASP A 139 18.34 -10.84 -22.70
N GLU A 140 18.49 -9.97 -21.70
CA GLU A 140 19.79 -9.61 -21.11
C GLU A 140 20.25 -10.59 -20.02
N ASN A 141 19.32 -11.28 -19.36
CA ASN A 141 19.56 -12.19 -18.24
C ASN A 141 18.77 -13.50 -18.43
N PRO A 142 19.30 -14.47 -19.19
CA PRO A 142 18.58 -15.70 -19.54
C PRO A 142 18.16 -16.55 -18.34
N ASP A 143 18.84 -16.42 -17.20
CA ASP A 143 18.52 -17.13 -15.93
C ASP A 143 17.48 -16.40 -15.08
N LEU A 144 16.92 -15.29 -15.56
CA LEU A 144 15.94 -14.51 -14.81
C LEU A 144 14.63 -15.28 -14.64
N VAL A 145 14.14 -15.34 -13.41
CA VAL A 145 12.84 -15.91 -13.05
C VAL A 145 11.89 -14.81 -12.59
N GLY A 146 10.69 -14.76 -13.17
CA GLY A 146 9.61 -13.89 -12.68
C GLY A 146 8.75 -14.58 -11.64
N VAL A 147 8.33 -13.83 -10.59
CA VAL A 147 7.38 -14.35 -9.60
C VAL A 147 6.26 -13.33 -9.39
N ILE A 148 5.01 -13.77 -9.51
CA ILE A 148 3.83 -12.90 -9.52
C ILE A 148 2.83 -13.37 -8.46
N PRO A 149 2.58 -12.61 -7.40
CA PRO A 149 1.55 -12.94 -6.43
C PRO A 149 0.15 -12.56 -6.95
N ALA A 150 -0.78 -13.48 -6.88
CA ALA A 150 -2.19 -13.26 -7.21
C ALA A 150 -3.04 -13.13 -5.93
N ALA A 151 -3.86 -12.10 -5.83
CA ALA A 151 -4.66 -11.82 -4.64
C ALA A 151 -5.99 -12.60 -4.56
N SER A 152 -6.38 -13.30 -5.63
CA SER A 152 -7.60 -14.12 -5.70
C SER A 152 -7.45 -15.22 -6.75
N ASP A 153 -8.29 -16.27 -6.67
CA ASP A 153 -8.31 -17.36 -7.65
C ASP A 153 -8.57 -16.85 -9.08
N ALA A 154 -9.47 -15.89 -9.23
CA ALA A 154 -9.75 -15.29 -10.53
C ALA A 154 -8.53 -14.58 -11.12
N LEU A 155 -7.77 -13.83 -10.30
CA LEU A 155 -6.53 -13.20 -10.72
C LEU A 155 -5.44 -14.23 -10.96
N TYR A 156 -5.38 -15.30 -10.18
CA TYR A 156 -4.42 -16.38 -10.39
C TYR A 156 -4.59 -16.99 -11.79
N ALA A 157 -5.82 -17.38 -12.16
CA ALA A 157 -6.12 -17.95 -13.46
C ALA A 157 -5.83 -16.96 -14.60
N GLU A 158 -6.20 -15.68 -14.44
CA GLU A 158 -5.93 -14.61 -15.41
C GLU A 158 -4.43 -14.42 -15.64
N ILE A 159 -3.66 -14.28 -14.55
CA ILE A 159 -2.20 -14.07 -14.61
C ILE A 159 -1.52 -15.30 -15.19
N GLN A 160 -1.90 -16.51 -14.76
CA GLN A 160 -1.34 -17.76 -15.24
C GLN A 160 -1.46 -17.90 -16.76
N SER A 161 -2.62 -17.51 -17.33
CA SER A 161 -2.82 -17.52 -18.78
C SER A 161 -1.92 -16.53 -19.54
N LYS A 162 -1.56 -15.41 -18.91
CA LYS A 162 -0.75 -14.35 -19.52
C LYS A 162 0.75 -14.61 -19.47
N VAL A 163 1.22 -15.43 -18.52
CA VAL A 163 2.64 -15.76 -18.36
C VAL A 163 3.06 -17.03 -19.09
N ALA A 164 2.13 -17.70 -19.76
CA ALA A 164 2.41 -18.93 -20.51
C ALA A 164 3.61 -18.76 -21.45
N GLY A 165 4.55 -19.71 -21.42
CA GLY A 165 5.78 -19.68 -22.21
C GLY A 165 6.92 -18.83 -21.65
N ARG A 166 6.73 -18.15 -20.50
CA ARG A 166 7.78 -17.39 -19.80
C ARG A 166 8.28 -18.15 -18.58
N PRO A 167 9.54 -17.95 -18.16
CA PRO A 167 10.05 -18.47 -16.90
C PRO A 167 9.47 -17.69 -15.71
N CYS A 168 8.13 -17.65 -15.62
CA CYS A 168 7.38 -16.97 -14.58
C CYS A 168 6.58 -17.97 -13.75
N ARG A 169 6.60 -17.75 -12.44
CA ARG A 169 5.78 -18.49 -11.47
C ARG A 169 4.70 -17.60 -10.89
N VAL A 170 3.46 -18.05 -10.94
CA VAL A 170 2.34 -17.40 -10.24
C VAL A 170 2.15 -18.09 -8.89
N VAL A 171 2.00 -17.32 -7.82
CA VAL A 171 1.74 -17.82 -6.47
C VAL A 171 0.46 -17.18 -5.94
N PHE A 172 -0.30 -17.91 -5.12
CA PHE A 172 -1.53 -17.37 -4.53
C PHE A 172 -1.21 -16.64 -3.22
N GLY A 173 -1.58 -15.36 -3.14
CA GLY A 173 -1.18 -14.52 -2.01
C GLY A 173 0.33 -14.33 -1.93
N GLN A 174 0.86 -14.38 -0.74
CA GLN A 174 2.31 -14.43 -0.43
C GLN A 174 3.14 -13.27 -1.01
N SER A 175 2.51 -12.07 -1.21
CA SER A 175 3.22 -10.91 -1.79
C SER A 175 4.50 -10.54 -1.03
N ARG A 176 4.48 -10.63 0.30
CA ARG A 176 5.64 -10.32 1.14
C ARG A 176 6.77 -11.33 0.94
N GLN A 177 6.45 -12.63 0.83
CA GLN A 177 7.44 -13.67 0.52
C GLN A 177 8.02 -13.48 -0.89
N VAL A 178 7.18 -13.09 -1.86
CA VAL A 178 7.66 -12.76 -3.23
C VAL A 178 8.64 -11.59 -3.16
N MET A 179 8.31 -10.50 -2.47
CA MET A 179 9.23 -9.38 -2.29
C MET A 179 10.54 -9.85 -1.63
N ALA A 180 10.47 -10.59 -0.52
CA ALA A 180 11.63 -11.08 0.19
C ALA A 180 12.55 -12.00 -0.67
N ALA A 181 11.95 -12.87 -1.49
CA ALA A 181 12.68 -13.79 -2.36
C ALA A 181 13.37 -13.10 -3.56
N SER A 182 12.91 -11.92 -3.93
CA SER A 182 13.29 -11.22 -5.16
C SER A 182 14.65 -10.52 -5.05
N THR A 183 15.35 -10.42 -6.18
CA THR A 183 16.53 -9.56 -6.34
C THR A 183 16.12 -8.11 -6.55
N ALA A 184 15.03 -7.92 -7.30
CA ALA A 184 14.38 -6.62 -7.52
C ALA A 184 12.86 -6.82 -7.62
N VAL A 185 12.12 -5.74 -7.41
CA VAL A 185 10.64 -5.77 -7.45
C VAL A 185 10.14 -4.70 -8.43
N LEU A 186 9.29 -5.12 -9.37
CA LEU A 186 8.53 -4.26 -10.25
C LEU A 186 7.08 -4.21 -9.74
N LEU A 187 6.64 -3.05 -9.26
CA LEU A 187 5.36 -2.93 -8.59
C LEU A 187 4.56 -1.69 -8.99
N ALA A 188 3.25 -1.77 -8.80
CA ALA A 188 2.36 -0.61 -8.85
C ALA A 188 2.52 0.24 -7.59
N SER A 189 2.43 1.57 -7.74
CA SER A 189 2.46 2.49 -6.60
C SER A 189 1.30 2.21 -5.62
N GLY A 190 1.59 2.24 -4.32
CA GLY A 190 0.63 2.00 -3.25
C GLY A 190 1.29 1.39 -2.02
N THR A 191 0.50 0.72 -1.20
CA THR A 191 0.97 0.05 0.03
C THR A 191 2.10 -0.94 -0.24
N ALA A 192 2.07 -1.64 -1.38
CA ALA A 192 3.12 -2.57 -1.79
C ALA A 192 4.50 -1.92 -1.92
N ALA A 193 4.56 -0.62 -2.27
CA ALA A 193 5.83 0.11 -2.32
C ALA A 193 6.47 0.25 -0.92
N LEU A 194 5.65 0.56 0.09
CA LEU A 194 6.13 0.61 1.47
C LEU A 194 6.55 -0.78 1.97
N GLU A 195 5.77 -1.81 1.68
CA GLU A 195 6.11 -3.20 2.02
C GLU A 195 7.44 -3.62 1.38
N SER A 196 7.67 -3.25 0.11
CA SER A 196 8.92 -3.53 -0.60
C SER A 196 10.12 -2.88 0.08
N VAL A 197 10.03 -1.60 0.44
CA VAL A 197 11.08 -0.91 1.20
C VAL A 197 11.34 -1.57 2.54
N LEU A 198 10.30 -1.95 3.29
CA LEU A 198 10.44 -2.62 4.59
C LEU A 198 11.08 -4.01 4.47
N THR A 199 10.90 -4.71 3.35
CA THR A 199 11.57 -5.97 3.06
C THR A 199 12.97 -5.81 2.46
N GLY A 200 13.47 -4.58 2.33
CA GLY A 200 14.80 -4.29 1.80
C GLY A 200 14.92 -4.44 0.28
N ARG A 201 13.86 -4.20 -0.47
CA ARG A 201 13.81 -4.35 -1.93
C ARG A 201 13.32 -3.07 -2.62
#